data_a8b972df7117e5fedff5d74084e51319
#
_entry.id   a8b972df7117e5fedff5d74084e51319
#
_cell.length_a   1.000
_cell.length_b   1.000
_cell.length_c   1.000
_cell.angle_alpha   90.00
_cell.angle_beta   90.00
_cell.angle_gamma   90.00
#
_symmetry.space_group_name_H-M   'P 1'
#
loop_
_entity.id
_entity.type
_entity.pdbx_description
1 polymer ?
#
loop_
_entity_poly.entity_id
_entity_poly.type
_entity_poly.pdbx_seq_one_letter_code
_entity_poly.pdbx_strand_id
1 'polypeptide(L)'
;MDLLEIHDQYYHRVRKFILASVKNEPVADDLVQETFIKIQENLDRVRDPEKISSWIFRIAYHLCQDHFRSLKKSSSQEEIPEGLVTLQESSVQKELEQGEMSRCVQDKLSLLPETQRSVIIFANIMDFSLQEIADILGLTVENVKVRLHRARKKLKAILEKECTFEVDERSVLVCEPVDKTKGR
;
A
#
# COMPACT_ATOMS: atom_id res chain seq x y z
N MET A 1 14.91 -23.02 1.35
CA MET A 1 14.13 -22.18 2.27
C MET A 1 12.81 -22.91 2.50
N ASP A 2 12.52 -23.22 3.73
CA ASP A 2 11.26 -23.88 4.08
C ASP A 2 10.13 -22.85 4.31
N LEU A 3 8.90 -23.31 4.50
CA LEU A 3 7.74 -22.45 4.70
C LEU A 3 7.84 -21.60 5.97
N LEU A 4 8.42 -22.14 7.04
CA LEU A 4 8.56 -21.43 8.32
C LEU A 4 9.55 -20.29 8.19
N GLU A 5 10.70 -20.53 7.55
CA GLU A 5 11.68 -19.47 7.25
C GLU A 5 11.07 -18.35 6.40
N ILE A 6 10.27 -18.70 5.39
CA ILE A 6 9.57 -17.73 4.55
C ILE A 6 8.56 -16.93 5.37
N HIS A 7 7.78 -17.61 6.21
CA HIS A 7 6.80 -16.96 7.06
C HIS A 7 7.48 -15.96 7.98
N ASP A 8 8.51 -16.36 8.73
CA ASP A 8 9.21 -15.48 9.66
C ASP A 8 9.85 -14.28 8.99
N GLN A 9 10.41 -14.48 7.79
CA GLN A 9 11.09 -13.43 7.05
C GLN A 9 10.12 -12.44 6.38
N TYR A 10 8.99 -12.92 5.87
CA TYR A 10 8.14 -12.12 4.99
C TYR A 10 6.79 -11.69 5.59
N TYR A 11 6.32 -12.31 6.68
CA TYR A 11 5.00 -12.04 7.25
C TYR A 11 4.74 -10.56 7.49
N HIS A 12 5.60 -9.88 8.23
CA HIS A 12 5.42 -8.47 8.55
C HIS A 12 5.46 -7.57 7.32
N ARG A 13 6.32 -7.88 6.36
CA ARG A 13 6.42 -7.13 5.11
C ARG A 13 5.18 -7.31 4.23
N VAL A 14 4.70 -8.54 4.10
CA VAL A 14 3.47 -8.86 3.35
C VAL A 14 2.28 -8.19 4.00
N ARG A 15 2.12 -8.30 5.33
CA ARG A 15 1.05 -7.63 6.07
C ARG A 15 1.10 -6.10 5.89
N LYS A 16 2.27 -5.49 5.99
CA LYS A 16 2.46 -4.05 5.76
C LYS A 16 2.01 -3.64 4.36
N PHE A 17 2.39 -4.38 3.33
CA PHE A 17 1.99 -4.14 1.95
C PHE A 17 0.48 -4.25 1.75
N ILE A 18 -0.12 -5.34 2.21
CA ILE A 18 -1.55 -5.61 2.06
C ILE A 18 -2.36 -4.54 2.81
N LEU A 19 -2.02 -4.25 4.08
CA LEU A 19 -2.70 -3.24 4.88
C LEU A 19 -2.61 -1.85 4.24
N ALA A 20 -1.45 -1.45 3.72
CA ALA A 20 -1.29 -0.19 2.98
C ALA A 20 -2.13 -0.14 1.69
N SER A 21 -2.41 -1.31 1.10
CA SER A 21 -3.21 -1.43 -0.12
C SER A 21 -4.71 -1.36 0.16
N VAL A 22 -5.23 -2.17 1.11
CA VAL A 22 -6.67 -2.34 1.35
C VAL A 22 -7.23 -1.46 2.45
N LYS A 23 -6.41 -0.97 3.40
CA LYS A 23 -6.79 -0.10 4.52
C LYS A 23 -7.90 -0.66 5.43
N ASN A 24 -8.00 -1.95 5.53
CA ASN A 24 -8.97 -2.64 6.36
C ASN A 24 -8.25 -3.81 7.04
N GLU A 25 -8.07 -3.76 8.37
CA GLU A 25 -7.29 -4.76 9.09
C GLU A 25 -7.86 -6.18 8.97
N PRO A 26 -9.16 -6.43 9.21
CA PRO A 26 -9.73 -7.75 9.00
C PRO A 26 -9.50 -8.30 7.60
N VAL A 27 -9.74 -7.49 6.57
CA VAL A 27 -9.49 -7.88 5.18
C VAL A 27 -7.99 -8.12 4.93
N ALA A 28 -7.13 -7.29 5.51
CA ALA A 28 -5.69 -7.48 5.36
C ALA A 28 -5.22 -8.79 5.98
N ASP A 29 -5.71 -9.14 7.16
CA ASP A 29 -5.34 -10.37 7.85
C ASP A 29 -5.84 -11.61 7.08
N ASP A 30 -7.03 -11.58 6.49
CA ASP A 30 -7.54 -12.63 5.60
C ASP A 30 -6.67 -12.79 4.35
N LEU A 31 -6.32 -11.69 3.69
CA LEU A 31 -5.47 -11.72 2.49
C LEU A 31 -4.03 -12.15 2.80
N VAL A 32 -3.52 -11.84 3.99
CA VAL A 32 -2.23 -12.35 4.45
C VAL A 32 -2.27 -13.87 4.59
N GLN A 33 -3.29 -14.42 5.26
CA GLN A 33 -3.46 -15.86 5.40
C GLN A 33 -3.55 -16.53 4.02
N GLU A 34 -4.39 -16.01 3.14
CA GLU A 34 -4.52 -16.54 1.78
C GLU A 34 -3.21 -16.46 0.99
N THR A 35 -2.42 -15.40 1.18
CA THR A 35 -1.08 -15.28 0.59
C THR A 35 -0.19 -16.43 1.01
N PHE A 36 -0.12 -16.74 2.32
CA PHE A 36 0.74 -17.81 2.82
C PHE A 36 0.23 -19.21 2.45
N ILE A 37 -1.09 -19.40 2.34
CA ILE A 37 -1.65 -20.65 1.79
C ILE A 37 -1.18 -20.84 0.33
N LYS A 38 -1.29 -19.81 -0.51
CA LYS A 38 -0.83 -19.87 -1.91
C LYS A 38 0.69 -20.06 -2.03
N ILE A 39 1.46 -19.50 -1.11
CA ILE A 39 2.91 -19.74 -1.03
C ILE A 39 3.16 -21.22 -0.75
N GLN A 40 2.51 -21.80 0.26
CA GLN A 40 2.65 -23.21 0.61
C GLN A 40 2.31 -24.14 -0.56
N GLU A 41 1.21 -23.88 -1.25
CA GLU A 41 0.75 -24.70 -2.38
C GLU A 41 1.68 -24.66 -3.60
N ASN A 42 2.50 -23.60 -3.74
CA ASN A 42 3.29 -23.38 -4.94
C ASN A 42 4.79 -23.24 -4.67
N LEU A 43 5.24 -23.46 -3.44
CA LEU A 43 6.65 -23.26 -3.04
C LEU A 43 7.60 -24.13 -3.86
N ASP A 44 7.21 -25.37 -4.15
CA ASP A 44 8.00 -26.33 -4.95
C ASP A 44 8.25 -25.88 -6.39
N ARG A 45 7.49 -24.90 -6.87
CA ARG A 45 7.62 -24.34 -8.24
C ARG A 45 8.64 -23.21 -8.33
N VAL A 46 9.09 -22.69 -7.19
CA VAL A 46 10.07 -21.59 -7.13
C VAL A 46 11.45 -22.17 -7.41
N ARG A 47 11.99 -21.89 -8.61
CA ARG A 47 13.30 -22.38 -9.05
C ARG A 47 14.45 -21.46 -8.69
N ASP A 48 14.16 -20.16 -8.51
CA ASP A 48 15.16 -19.12 -8.31
C ASP A 48 14.97 -18.47 -6.94
N PRO A 49 15.85 -18.79 -5.96
CA PRO A 49 15.77 -18.21 -4.61
C PRO A 49 15.90 -16.68 -4.59
N GLU A 50 16.62 -16.09 -5.54
CA GLU A 50 16.79 -14.63 -5.59
C GLU A 50 15.48 -13.91 -5.95
N LYS A 51 14.56 -14.60 -6.63
CA LYS A 51 13.25 -14.08 -7.02
C LYS A 51 12.13 -14.36 -6.02
N ILE A 52 12.44 -15.01 -4.90
CA ILE A 52 11.41 -15.42 -3.93
C ILE A 52 10.63 -14.21 -3.40
N SER A 53 11.32 -13.12 -3.11
CA SER A 53 10.69 -11.87 -2.66
C SER A 53 9.68 -11.35 -3.67
N SER A 54 10.10 -11.12 -4.91
CA SER A 54 9.21 -10.63 -5.97
C SER A 54 8.06 -11.59 -6.24
N TRP A 55 8.29 -12.90 -6.14
CA TRP A 55 7.26 -13.91 -6.33
C TRP A 55 6.20 -13.87 -5.20
N ILE A 56 6.61 -13.77 -3.93
CA ILE A 56 5.71 -13.63 -2.77
C ILE A 56 4.84 -12.37 -2.93
N PHE A 57 5.47 -11.23 -3.21
CA PHE A 57 4.74 -9.98 -3.36
C PHE A 57 3.85 -9.92 -4.61
N ARG A 58 4.16 -10.69 -5.65
CA ARG A 58 3.27 -10.88 -6.79
C ARG A 58 1.98 -11.62 -6.37
N ILE A 59 2.07 -12.64 -5.52
CA ILE A 59 0.89 -13.34 -4.98
C ILE A 59 0.03 -12.35 -4.17
N ALA A 60 0.64 -11.66 -3.22
CA ALA A 60 -0.06 -10.68 -2.38
C ALA A 60 -0.71 -9.56 -3.22
N TYR A 61 -0.02 -9.07 -4.25
CA TYR A 61 -0.54 -8.07 -5.17
C TYR A 61 -1.78 -8.58 -5.92
N HIS A 62 -1.75 -9.77 -6.48
CA HIS A 62 -2.87 -10.34 -7.21
C HIS A 62 -4.08 -10.55 -6.30
N LEU A 63 -3.89 -11.00 -5.07
CA LEU A 63 -4.98 -11.13 -4.10
C LEU A 63 -5.63 -9.78 -3.76
N CYS A 64 -4.84 -8.73 -3.58
CA CYS A 64 -5.38 -7.37 -3.42
C CYS A 64 -6.17 -6.94 -4.67
N GLN A 65 -5.67 -7.25 -5.88
CA GLN A 65 -6.36 -6.93 -7.14
C GLN A 65 -7.71 -7.65 -7.25
N ASP A 66 -7.74 -8.92 -6.90
CA ASP A 66 -8.97 -9.73 -6.95
C ASP A 66 -9.99 -9.23 -5.92
N HIS A 67 -9.54 -8.85 -4.72
CA HIS A 67 -10.38 -8.20 -3.72
C HIS A 67 -11.03 -6.92 -4.26
N PHE A 68 -10.25 -5.98 -4.84
CA PHE A 68 -10.81 -4.76 -5.41
C PHE A 68 -11.73 -5.02 -6.61
N ARG A 69 -11.45 -6.05 -7.39
CA ARG A 69 -12.30 -6.43 -8.51
C ARG A 69 -13.64 -6.99 -8.04
N SER A 70 -13.66 -7.76 -6.95
CA SER A 70 -14.88 -8.28 -6.34
C SER A 70 -15.76 -7.16 -5.78
N LEU A 71 -15.16 -6.18 -5.09
CA LEU A 71 -15.87 -5.00 -4.59
C LEU A 71 -16.55 -4.22 -5.72
N LYS A 72 -15.85 -4.01 -6.84
CA LYS A 72 -16.44 -3.30 -8.01
C LYS A 72 -17.61 -4.06 -8.63
N LYS A 73 -17.60 -5.39 -8.60
CA LYS A 73 -18.74 -6.18 -9.08
C LYS A 73 -19.96 -6.07 -8.15
N SER A 74 -19.73 -6.03 -6.85
CA SER A 74 -20.80 -5.88 -5.85
C SER A 74 -21.42 -4.47 -5.87
N SER A 75 -20.59 -3.43 -6.08
CA SER A 75 -21.05 -2.04 -6.10
C SER A 75 -21.85 -1.65 -7.36
N SER A 76 -21.90 -2.49 -8.39
CA SER A 76 -22.80 -2.28 -9.51
C SER A 76 -24.27 -2.63 -9.20
N GLN A 77 -24.58 -3.10 -7.99
CA GLN A 77 -25.94 -3.41 -7.53
C GLN A 77 -26.43 -2.58 -6.34
N GLU A 78 -25.55 -1.89 -5.60
CA GLU A 78 -25.95 -1.01 -4.49
C GLU A 78 -24.95 0.14 -4.36
N GLU A 79 -25.45 1.37 -4.20
CA GLU A 79 -24.62 2.52 -3.82
C GLU A 79 -24.08 2.27 -2.41
N ILE A 80 -22.76 1.98 -2.32
CA ILE A 80 -22.08 1.86 -1.03
C ILE A 80 -21.72 3.27 -0.59
N PRO A 81 -22.14 3.73 0.59
CA PRO A 81 -21.69 4.99 1.15
C PRO A 81 -20.16 4.97 1.29
N GLU A 82 -19.50 6.04 0.89
CA GLU A 82 -18.11 6.31 1.27
C GLU A 82 -18.04 6.40 2.81
N GLY A 83 -17.79 5.27 3.45
CA GLY A 83 -17.84 5.10 4.89
C GLY A 83 -16.47 4.78 5.47
N LEU A 84 -15.91 5.76 6.14
CA LEU A 84 -15.10 5.68 7.36
C LEU A 84 -14.58 4.28 7.73
N VAL A 85 -13.31 4.06 7.46
CA VAL A 85 -12.55 3.09 8.23
C VAL A 85 -11.88 3.84 9.38
N THR A 86 -12.49 3.76 10.53
CA THR A 86 -11.92 4.24 11.80
C THR A 86 -10.79 3.30 12.19
N LEU A 87 -9.56 3.78 12.13
CA LEU A 87 -8.42 3.07 12.68
C LEU A 87 -8.44 3.24 14.20
N GLN A 88 -8.47 2.12 14.92
CA GLN A 88 -8.43 2.07 16.37
C GLN A 88 -7.01 2.41 16.85
N GLU A 89 -6.95 3.32 17.82
CA GLU A 89 -5.73 3.87 18.39
C GLU A 89 -4.96 2.85 19.24
N SER A 90 -3.65 2.76 19.04
CA SER A 90 -2.76 2.28 20.10
C SER A 90 -1.42 3.01 20.11
N SER A 91 -1.28 3.72 21.16
CA SER A 91 -0.19 4.23 21.99
C SER A 91 1.22 4.51 21.44
N VAL A 92 1.67 5.66 21.93
CA VAL A 92 2.98 6.25 22.25
C VAL A 92 3.34 7.49 21.40
N GLN A 93 3.59 8.59 22.10
CA GLN A 93 3.57 9.98 21.59
C GLN A 93 4.59 10.32 20.48
N LYS A 94 5.69 9.59 20.38
CA LYS A 94 6.72 9.80 19.33
C LYS A 94 6.46 8.98 18.07
N GLU A 95 5.74 7.87 18.22
CA GLU A 95 5.16 7.10 17.13
C GLU A 95 3.88 7.74 16.60
N LEU A 96 3.19 8.57 17.41
CA LEU A 96 1.97 9.30 17.06
C LEU A 96 2.22 10.34 15.95
N GLU A 97 3.25 11.17 16.05
CA GLU A 97 3.52 12.20 15.03
C GLU A 97 3.94 11.59 13.68
N GLN A 98 4.76 10.54 13.70
CA GLN A 98 5.06 9.77 12.49
C GLN A 98 3.85 8.94 12.03
N GLY A 99 3.02 8.47 12.96
CA GLY A 99 1.79 7.75 12.70
C GLY A 99 0.72 8.63 12.06
N GLU A 100 0.56 9.88 12.49
CA GLU A 100 -0.42 10.83 11.93
C GLU A 100 -0.05 11.27 10.52
N MET A 101 1.23 11.58 10.28
CA MET A 101 1.72 11.86 8.93
C MET A 101 1.61 10.65 8.01
N SER A 102 1.90 9.44 8.53
CA SER A 102 1.73 8.20 7.80
C SER A 102 0.27 7.94 7.45
N ARG A 103 -0.68 8.19 8.36
CA ARG A 103 -2.13 8.08 8.11
C ARG A 103 -2.59 9.08 7.06
N CYS A 104 -2.20 10.34 7.17
CA CYS A 104 -2.54 11.38 6.19
C CYS A 104 -2.06 10.99 4.79
N VAL A 105 -0.81 10.57 4.63
CA VAL A 105 -0.28 10.14 3.34
C VAL A 105 -0.99 8.87 2.84
N GLN A 106 -1.27 7.92 3.71
CA GLN A 106 -2.02 6.71 3.33
C GLN A 106 -3.44 7.02 2.88
N ASP A 107 -4.10 8.02 3.50
CA ASP A 107 -5.42 8.47 3.06
C ASP A 107 -5.38 9.11 1.68
N LYS A 108 -4.35 9.88 1.39
CA LYS A 108 -4.18 10.46 0.05
C LYS A 108 -3.77 9.42 -0.99
N LEU A 109 -3.05 8.38 -0.61
CA LEU A 109 -2.75 7.26 -1.50
C LEU A 109 -4.02 6.52 -1.96
N SER A 110 -5.09 6.46 -1.13
CA SER A 110 -6.35 5.83 -1.52
C SER A 110 -7.07 6.56 -2.65
N LEU A 111 -6.83 7.87 -2.82
CA LEU A 111 -7.38 8.67 -3.90
C LEU A 111 -6.70 8.40 -5.26
N LEU A 112 -5.60 7.67 -5.26
CA LEU A 112 -4.95 7.25 -6.49
C LEU A 112 -5.64 6.02 -7.09
N PRO A 113 -5.68 5.91 -8.44
CA PRO A 113 -6.02 4.64 -9.07
C PRO A 113 -5.12 3.53 -8.55
N GLU A 114 -5.68 2.35 -8.36
CA GLU A 114 -5.04 1.20 -7.75
C GLU A 114 -3.66 0.86 -8.37
N THR A 115 -3.56 0.89 -9.70
CA THR A 115 -2.30 0.64 -10.42
C THR A 115 -1.21 1.68 -10.16
N GLN A 116 -1.58 2.92 -9.80
CA GLN A 116 -0.66 3.97 -9.41
C GLN A 116 -0.29 3.89 -7.93
N ARG A 117 -1.27 3.55 -7.08
CA ARG A 117 -1.07 3.33 -5.65
C ARG A 117 -0.06 2.22 -5.40
N SER A 118 -0.25 1.05 -6.03
CA SER A 118 0.63 -0.10 -5.87
C SER A 118 2.08 0.21 -6.20
N VAL A 119 2.33 0.93 -7.29
CA VAL A 119 3.71 1.32 -7.68
C VAL A 119 4.36 2.23 -6.63
N ILE A 120 3.62 3.16 -6.03
CA ILE A 120 4.15 4.02 -4.95
C ILE A 120 4.40 3.19 -3.69
N ILE A 121 3.48 2.31 -3.31
CA ILE A 121 3.66 1.45 -2.13
C ILE A 121 4.93 0.62 -2.29
N PHE A 122 5.12 -0.04 -3.43
CA PHE A 122 6.32 -0.84 -3.66
C PHE A 122 7.60 0.01 -3.65
N ALA A 123 7.62 1.16 -4.33
CA ALA A 123 8.81 1.98 -4.46
C ALA A 123 9.18 2.77 -3.20
N ASN A 124 8.19 3.28 -2.44
CA ASN A 124 8.43 4.26 -1.38
C ASN A 124 8.15 3.72 0.04
N ILE A 125 7.35 2.64 0.18
CA ILE A 125 7.03 2.05 1.48
C ILE A 125 7.74 0.72 1.70
N MET A 126 7.92 -0.03 0.61
CA MET A 126 8.52 -1.37 0.63
C MET A 126 9.97 -1.40 0.14
N ASP A 127 10.47 -0.28 -0.40
CA ASP A 127 11.84 -0.09 -0.91
C ASP A 127 12.27 -1.10 -1.98
N PHE A 128 11.32 -1.51 -2.85
CA PHE A 128 11.63 -2.34 -3.98
C PHE A 128 12.29 -1.53 -5.11
N SER A 129 13.30 -2.12 -5.74
CA SER A 129 13.91 -1.61 -6.96
C SER A 129 12.90 -1.59 -8.12
N LEU A 130 13.16 -0.78 -9.13
CA LEU A 130 12.30 -0.72 -10.33
C LEU A 130 12.22 -2.07 -11.05
N GLN A 131 13.28 -2.87 -11.00
CA GLN A 131 13.31 -4.21 -11.59
C GLN A 131 12.40 -5.17 -10.81
N GLU A 132 12.50 -5.20 -9.48
CA GLU A 132 11.63 -6.02 -8.65
C GLU A 132 10.15 -5.63 -8.81
N ILE A 133 9.86 -4.32 -8.88
CA ILE A 133 8.49 -3.84 -9.13
C ILE A 133 8.00 -4.30 -10.51
N ALA A 134 8.85 -4.26 -11.52
CA ALA A 134 8.53 -4.76 -12.85
C ALA A 134 8.20 -6.26 -12.80
N ASP A 135 9.00 -7.04 -12.08
CA ASP A 135 8.80 -8.47 -11.89
C ASP A 135 7.51 -8.76 -11.10
N ILE A 136 7.21 -8.01 -10.03
CA ILE A 136 5.99 -8.15 -9.23
C ILE A 136 4.74 -7.86 -10.06
N LEU A 137 4.76 -6.76 -10.82
CA LEU A 137 3.60 -6.28 -11.57
C LEU A 137 3.45 -6.91 -12.95
N GLY A 138 4.43 -7.68 -13.42
CA GLY A 138 4.45 -8.24 -14.78
C GLY A 138 4.57 -7.15 -15.85
N LEU A 139 5.40 -6.14 -15.62
CA LEU A 139 5.59 -4.97 -16.47
C LEU A 139 7.06 -4.85 -16.93
N THR A 140 7.32 -3.97 -17.90
CA THR A 140 8.69 -3.52 -18.19
C THR A 140 9.12 -2.44 -17.20
N VAL A 141 10.42 -2.30 -16.97
CA VAL A 141 11.00 -1.26 -16.10
C VAL A 141 10.60 0.14 -16.57
N GLU A 142 10.56 0.37 -17.88
CA GLU A 142 10.14 1.64 -18.48
C GLU A 142 8.69 1.96 -18.13
N ASN A 143 7.80 0.96 -18.18
CA ASN A 143 6.40 1.14 -17.79
C ASN A 143 6.28 1.45 -16.29
N VAL A 144 7.10 0.81 -15.44
CA VAL A 144 7.14 1.12 -14.00
C VAL A 144 7.60 2.57 -13.78
N LYS A 145 8.67 3.02 -14.45
CA LYS A 145 9.14 4.42 -14.35
C LYS A 145 8.05 5.42 -14.72
N VAL A 146 7.38 5.19 -15.84
CA VAL A 146 6.29 6.09 -16.30
C VAL A 146 5.12 6.10 -15.30
N ARG A 147 4.70 4.92 -14.82
CA ARG A 147 3.62 4.82 -13.82
C ARG A 147 3.99 5.51 -12.52
N LEU A 148 5.20 5.28 -12.01
CA LEU A 148 5.70 5.90 -10.78
C LEU A 148 5.75 7.43 -10.91
N HIS A 149 6.25 7.94 -12.04
CA HIS A 149 6.27 9.38 -12.30
C HIS A 149 4.86 9.98 -12.29
N ARG A 150 3.91 9.36 -13.01
CA ARG A 150 2.51 9.82 -13.05
C ARG A 150 1.83 9.74 -11.68
N ALA A 151 2.10 8.66 -10.93
CA ALA A 151 1.57 8.47 -9.60
C ALA A 151 2.07 9.54 -8.62
N ARG A 152 3.38 9.82 -8.62
CA ARG A 152 4.00 10.88 -7.79
C ARG A 152 3.45 12.26 -8.15
N LYS A 153 3.31 12.58 -9.44
CA LYS A 153 2.74 13.86 -9.89
C LYS A 153 1.29 14.02 -9.40
N LYS A 154 0.49 12.96 -9.48
CA LYS A 154 -0.91 12.99 -9.04
C LYS A 154 -1.01 13.08 -7.52
N LEU A 155 -0.20 12.31 -6.77
CA LEU A 155 -0.15 12.38 -5.32
C LEU A 155 0.26 13.78 -4.85
N LYS A 156 1.29 14.38 -5.47
CA LYS A 156 1.72 15.75 -5.19
C LYS A 156 0.57 16.74 -5.36
N ALA A 157 -0.16 16.68 -6.47
CA ALA A 157 -1.30 17.57 -6.72
C ALA A 157 -2.43 17.39 -5.69
N ILE A 158 -2.67 16.16 -5.22
CA ILE A 158 -3.65 15.90 -4.14
C ILE A 158 -3.16 16.51 -2.83
N LEU A 159 -1.91 16.30 -2.48
CA LEU A 159 -1.32 16.83 -1.25
C LEU A 159 -1.30 18.37 -1.24
N GLU A 160 -0.88 19.01 -2.33
CA GLU A 160 -0.87 20.48 -2.46
C GLU A 160 -2.26 21.11 -2.34
N LYS A 161 -3.31 20.36 -2.72
CA LYS A 161 -4.71 20.84 -2.62
C LYS A 161 -5.32 20.65 -1.24
N GLU A 162 -4.89 19.65 -0.51
CA GLU A 162 -5.56 19.20 0.72
C GLU A 162 -4.74 19.35 1.99
N CYS A 163 -3.44 19.70 1.86
CA CYS A 163 -2.53 19.84 2.99
C CYS A 163 -1.69 21.09 2.85
N THR A 164 -1.46 21.78 3.97
CA THR A 164 -0.38 22.74 4.14
C THR A 164 0.83 22.02 4.70
N PHE A 165 2.02 22.35 4.17
CA PHE A 165 3.27 21.78 4.64
C PHE A 165 4.09 22.89 5.29
N GLU A 166 4.47 22.68 6.54
CA GLU A 166 5.34 23.58 7.28
C GLU A 166 6.54 22.80 7.83
N VAL A 167 7.66 23.48 8.00
CA VAL A 167 8.82 22.91 8.69
C VAL A 167 8.80 23.49 10.10
N ASP A 168 8.65 22.61 11.10
CA ASP A 168 8.60 23.04 12.49
C ASP A 168 9.97 23.47 13.02
N GLU A 169 10.02 23.99 14.24
CA GLU A 169 11.24 24.49 14.90
C GLU A 169 12.32 23.38 15.05
N ARG A 170 11.95 22.11 14.92
CA ARG A 170 12.83 20.93 14.97
C ARG A 170 13.35 20.52 13.58
N SER A 171 13.09 21.33 12.55
CA SER A 171 13.38 21.03 11.14
C SER A 171 12.67 19.75 10.62
N VAL A 172 11.52 19.44 11.19
CA VAL A 172 10.66 18.32 10.75
C VAL A 172 9.55 18.86 9.86
N LEU A 173 9.32 18.22 8.72
CA LEU A 173 8.20 18.54 7.83
C LEU A 173 6.90 18.07 8.49
N VAL A 174 6.03 19.01 8.84
CA VAL A 174 4.70 18.75 9.40
C VAL A 174 3.66 19.00 8.32
N CYS A 175 2.66 18.14 8.26
CA CYS A 175 1.54 18.23 7.33
C CYS A 175 0.26 18.52 8.13
N GLU A 176 -0.40 19.63 7.83
CA GLU A 176 -1.72 19.94 8.38
C GLU A 176 -2.79 19.89 7.29
N PRO A 177 -3.96 19.27 7.54
CA PRO A 177 -5.08 19.37 6.61
C PRO A 177 -5.50 20.83 6.41
N VAL A 178 -5.75 21.21 5.17
CA VAL A 178 -6.32 22.53 4.87
C VAL A 178 -7.72 22.60 5.48
N ASP A 179 -7.92 23.49 6.44
CA ASP A 179 -9.22 23.70 7.05
C ASP A 179 -10.16 24.39 6.04
N LYS A 180 -11.06 23.62 5.45
CA LYS A 180 -12.05 24.09 4.46
C LYS A 180 -13.13 25.00 5.08
N THR A 181 -13.11 25.19 6.40
CA THR A 181 -14.12 26.02 7.10
C THR A 181 -13.73 27.49 7.20
N LYS A 182 -12.48 27.87 6.91
CA LYS A 182 -12.00 29.26 6.99
C LYS A 182 -12.17 30.10 5.72
N GLY A 183 -12.92 29.61 4.74
CA GLY A 183 -13.17 30.28 3.47
C GLY A 183 -14.66 30.61 3.24
N ARG A 184 -15.25 31.42 4.12
CA ARG A 184 -16.51 32.13 3.85
C ARG A 184 -16.49 33.50 4.49
#